data_724d52d2b863d58136dfcb0550b1e554
#
_entry.id   724d52d2b863d58136dfcb0550b1e554
#
_cell.length_a   1.000
_cell.length_b   1.000
_cell.length_c   1.000
_cell.angle_alpha   90.00
_cell.angle_beta   90.00
_cell.angle_gamma   90.00
#
_symmetry.space_group_name_H-M   'P 1'
#
loop_
_entity.id
_entity.type
_entity.pdbx_description
1 polymer ?
#
loop_
_entity_poly.entity_id
_entity_poly.type
_entity_poly.pdbx_seq_one_letter_code
_entity_poly.pdbx_strand_id
1 'polypeptide(L)'
;MEIRKKVGQVSPEERDEIQALFERKNGLTELAKILTAENVELYEKLVKDMGETGTKFQQWWDEKAKQYGWESHPKGNWEINFQTCEITLVASEA
;
A
#
# COMPACT_ATOMS: atom_id res chain seq x y z
N MET A 1 15.06 3.22 18.21
CA MET A 1 13.74 3.45 18.81
C MET A 1 12.72 3.75 17.73
N GLU A 2 11.59 3.13 17.77
CA GLU A 2 10.55 3.32 16.77
C GLU A 2 9.53 4.36 17.25
N ILE A 3 9.18 5.27 16.35
CA ILE A 3 8.15 6.27 16.61
C ILE A 3 6.90 5.87 15.86
N ARG A 4 5.75 5.86 16.55
CA ARG A 4 4.43 5.65 15.95
C ARG A 4 3.55 6.83 16.35
N LYS A 5 3.07 7.55 15.33
CA LYS A 5 2.32 8.78 15.57
C LYS A 5 1.17 8.89 14.58
N LYS A 6 -0.04 9.13 15.08
CA LYS A 6 -1.19 9.42 14.21
C LYS A 6 -0.95 10.77 13.55
N VAL A 7 -0.92 10.80 12.21
CA VAL A 7 -0.68 12.02 11.45
C VAL A 7 -1.88 12.45 10.61
N GLY A 8 -2.90 11.61 10.52
CA GLY A 8 -4.09 11.95 9.75
C GLY A 8 -5.15 10.86 9.79
N GLN A 9 -6.14 11.07 8.96
CA GLN A 9 -7.28 10.17 8.82
C GLN A 9 -7.85 10.37 7.43
N VAL A 10 -8.34 9.29 6.81
CA VAL A 10 -8.99 9.35 5.50
C VAL A 10 -10.47 9.01 5.65
N SER A 11 -11.25 9.26 4.60
CA SER A 11 -12.66 8.92 4.59
C SER A 11 -12.85 7.41 4.43
N PRO A 12 -14.02 6.87 4.80
CA PRO A 12 -14.32 5.45 4.57
C PRO A 12 -14.22 5.06 3.09
N GLU A 13 -14.59 5.94 2.18
CA GLU A 13 -14.49 5.69 0.74
C GLU A 13 -13.03 5.59 0.31
N GLU A 14 -12.19 6.49 0.80
CA GLU A 14 -10.75 6.45 0.52
C GLU A 14 -10.10 5.22 1.12
N ARG A 15 -10.51 4.84 2.34
CA ARG A 15 -10.06 3.60 2.97
C ARG A 15 -10.41 2.39 2.11
N ASP A 16 -11.63 2.36 1.57
CA ASP A 16 -12.08 1.25 0.73
C ASP A 16 -11.24 1.13 -0.54
N GLU A 17 -10.83 2.25 -1.13
CA GLU A 17 -9.97 2.28 -2.32
C GLU A 17 -8.62 1.63 -2.03
N ILE A 18 -7.94 2.04 -0.96
CA ILE A 18 -6.62 1.49 -0.64
C ILE A 18 -6.71 0.05 -0.13
N GLN A 19 -7.78 -0.29 0.57
CA GLN A 19 -8.00 -1.66 1.04
C GLN A 19 -8.16 -2.62 -0.15
N ALA A 20 -8.91 -2.23 -1.17
CA ALA A 20 -9.07 -3.03 -2.38
C ALA A 20 -7.74 -3.25 -3.09
N LEU A 21 -6.92 -2.21 -3.20
CA LEU A 21 -5.58 -2.31 -3.80
C LEU A 21 -4.65 -3.20 -2.97
N PHE A 22 -4.72 -3.09 -1.66
CA PHE A 22 -3.94 -3.89 -0.73
C PHE A 22 -4.29 -5.38 -0.84
N GLU A 23 -5.58 -5.69 -0.87
CA GLU A 23 -6.06 -7.07 -1.01
C GLU A 23 -5.68 -7.66 -2.36
N ARG A 24 -5.80 -6.88 -3.43
CA ARG A 24 -5.39 -7.31 -4.76
C ARG A 24 -3.89 -7.58 -4.82
N LYS A 25 -3.08 -6.71 -4.25
CA LYS A 25 -1.62 -6.87 -4.18
C LYS A 25 -1.25 -8.17 -3.47
N ASN A 26 -1.89 -8.44 -2.33
CA ASN A 26 -1.65 -9.66 -1.56
C ASN A 26 -2.08 -10.90 -2.34
N GLY A 27 -3.25 -10.86 -2.99
CA GLY A 27 -3.76 -11.96 -3.81
C GLY A 27 -2.82 -12.29 -4.97
N LEU A 28 -2.32 -11.27 -5.66
CA LEU A 28 -1.38 -11.44 -6.77
C LEU A 28 -0.05 -12.03 -6.29
N THR A 29 0.43 -11.60 -5.12
CA THR A 29 1.66 -12.13 -4.52
C THR A 29 1.50 -13.61 -4.17
N GLU A 30 0.38 -14.01 -3.61
CA GLU A 30 0.09 -15.40 -3.29
C GLU A 30 -0.01 -16.24 -4.56
N LEU A 31 -0.66 -15.72 -5.59
CA LEU A 31 -0.78 -16.41 -6.88
C LEU A 31 0.60 -16.63 -7.53
N ALA A 32 1.50 -15.64 -7.40
CA ALA A 32 2.86 -15.74 -7.92
C ALA A 32 3.64 -16.91 -7.32
N LYS A 33 3.36 -17.25 -6.07
CA LYS A 33 4.02 -18.38 -5.38
C LYS A 33 3.57 -19.73 -5.92
N ILE A 34 2.37 -19.79 -6.49
CA ILE A 34 1.76 -21.03 -6.99
C ILE A 34 2.10 -21.27 -8.45
N LEU A 35 2.27 -20.21 -9.25
CA LEU A 35 2.56 -20.32 -10.66
C LEU A 35 3.99 -20.84 -10.90
N THR A 36 4.10 -21.83 -11.77
CA THR A 36 5.39 -22.42 -12.13
C THR A 36 5.92 -21.81 -13.43
N ALA A 37 7.20 -22.06 -13.73
CA ALA A 37 7.85 -21.59 -14.94
C ALA A 37 7.21 -22.17 -16.22
N GLU A 38 6.39 -23.22 -16.10
CA GLU A 38 5.71 -23.85 -17.24
C GLU A 38 4.59 -22.97 -17.82
N ASN A 39 4.05 -22.03 -17.03
CA ASN A 39 2.99 -21.11 -17.43
C ASN A 39 3.53 -19.71 -17.69
N VAL A 40 4.46 -19.56 -18.61
CA VAL A 40 5.17 -18.30 -18.89
C VAL A 40 4.20 -17.17 -19.22
N GLU A 41 3.22 -17.39 -20.10
CA GLU A 41 2.25 -16.35 -20.49
C GLU A 41 1.44 -15.87 -19.30
N LEU A 42 0.97 -16.78 -18.47
CA LEU A 42 0.18 -16.47 -17.30
C LEU A 42 1.03 -15.74 -16.26
N TYR A 43 2.28 -16.16 -16.10
CA TYR A 43 3.22 -15.52 -15.20
C TYR A 43 3.53 -14.07 -15.63
N GLU A 44 3.73 -13.85 -16.93
CA GLU A 44 3.98 -12.51 -17.48
C GLU A 44 2.79 -11.57 -17.23
N LYS A 45 1.56 -12.07 -17.44
CA LYS A 45 0.35 -11.30 -17.15
C LYS A 45 0.24 -10.96 -15.67
N LEU A 46 0.60 -11.90 -14.80
CA LEU A 46 0.60 -11.71 -13.36
C LEU A 46 1.59 -10.62 -12.95
N VAL A 47 2.83 -10.68 -13.46
CA VAL A 47 3.88 -9.69 -13.15
C VAL A 47 3.44 -8.29 -13.61
N LYS A 48 2.83 -8.19 -14.78
CA LYS A 48 2.32 -6.91 -15.30
C LYS A 48 1.22 -6.36 -14.37
N ASP A 49 0.28 -7.21 -13.96
CA ASP A 49 -0.81 -6.81 -13.06
C ASP A 49 -0.29 -6.40 -11.68
N MET A 50 0.72 -7.11 -11.17
CA MET A 50 1.40 -6.73 -9.93
C MET A 50 2.04 -5.36 -10.02
N GLY A 51 2.71 -5.08 -11.14
CA GLY A 51 3.32 -3.78 -11.38
C GLY A 51 2.30 -2.65 -11.44
N GLU A 52 1.21 -2.85 -12.16
CA GLU A 52 0.13 -1.88 -12.28
C GLU A 52 -0.55 -1.63 -10.93
N THR A 53 -0.83 -2.69 -10.19
CA THR A 53 -1.44 -2.61 -8.86
C THR A 53 -0.52 -1.89 -7.88
N GLY A 54 0.77 -2.21 -7.89
CA GLY A 54 1.76 -1.54 -7.05
C GLY A 54 1.88 -0.05 -7.36
N THR A 55 1.82 0.32 -8.65
CA THR A 55 1.84 1.72 -9.06
C THR A 55 0.61 2.47 -8.55
N LYS A 56 -0.57 1.87 -8.70
CA LYS A 56 -1.81 2.49 -8.20
C LYS A 56 -1.80 2.61 -6.68
N PHE A 57 -1.27 1.62 -5.98
CA PHE A 57 -1.11 1.62 -4.54
C PHE A 57 -0.23 2.80 -4.09
N GLN A 58 0.93 2.96 -4.73
CA GLN A 58 1.84 4.05 -4.41
C GLN A 58 1.25 5.42 -4.77
N GLN A 59 0.56 5.53 -5.90
CA GLN A 59 -0.11 6.76 -6.32
C GLN A 59 -1.16 7.21 -5.29
N TRP A 60 -1.92 6.27 -4.73
CA TRP A 60 -2.91 6.59 -3.70
C TRP A 60 -2.23 7.27 -2.50
N TRP A 61 -1.13 6.68 -2.03
CA TRP A 61 -0.38 7.23 -0.89
C TRP A 61 0.19 8.61 -1.21
N ASP A 62 0.78 8.78 -2.38
CA ASP A 62 1.36 10.06 -2.79
C ASP A 62 0.30 11.15 -2.91
N GLU A 63 -0.84 10.83 -3.52
CA GLU A 63 -1.95 11.78 -3.67
C GLU A 63 -2.56 12.18 -2.34
N LYS A 64 -2.80 11.21 -1.46
CA LYS A 64 -3.42 11.49 -0.16
C LYS A 64 -2.46 12.24 0.77
N ALA A 65 -1.18 11.88 0.76
CA ALA A 65 -0.17 12.59 1.53
C ALA A 65 -0.09 14.06 1.11
N LYS A 66 -0.17 14.33 -0.18
CA LYS A 66 -0.14 15.69 -0.73
C LYS A 66 -1.44 16.43 -0.41
N GLN A 67 -2.58 15.75 -0.59
CA GLN A 67 -3.91 16.34 -0.35
C GLN A 67 -4.10 16.75 1.11
N TYR A 68 -3.69 15.89 2.03
CA TYR A 68 -3.90 16.10 3.47
C TYR A 68 -2.70 16.73 4.16
N GLY A 69 -1.54 16.78 3.50
CA GLY A 69 -0.33 17.34 4.08
C GLY A 69 0.18 16.57 5.29
N TRP A 70 0.13 15.25 5.27
CA TRP A 70 0.58 14.44 6.39
C TRP A 70 2.05 14.66 6.71
N GLU A 71 2.36 14.65 8.01
CA GLU A 71 3.74 14.71 8.48
C GLU A 71 4.52 13.53 7.90
N SER A 72 5.75 13.78 7.47
CA SER A 72 6.63 12.74 6.93
C SER A 72 7.96 12.73 7.68
N HIS A 73 8.69 11.64 7.53
CA HIS A 73 10.02 11.48 8.12
C HIS A 73 10.91 10.77 7.11
N PRO A 74 12.20 11.20 6.96
CA PRO A 74 13.09 10.59 5.96
C PRO A 74 13.29 9.07 6.14
N LYS A 75 13.15 8.58 7.35
CA LYS A 75 13.27 7.14 7.68
C LYS A 75 11.92 6.53 8.07
N GLY A 76 10.84 7.15 7.63
CA GLY A 76 9.50 6.73 8.04
C GLY A 76 8.64 6.26 6.89
N ASN A 77 7.59 5.55 7.25
CA ASN A 77 6.54 5.09 6.35
C ASN A 77 5.19 5.37 6.98
N TRP A 78 4.16 5.47 6.14
CA TRP A 78 2.79 5.59 6.62
C TRP A 78 2.11 4.22 6.62
N GLU A 79 1.28 4.01 7.63
CA GLU A 79 0.42 2.83 7.74
C GLU A 79 -1.01 3.29 7.91
N ILE A 80 -1.96 2.49 7.44
CA ILE A 80 -3.38 2.77 7.61
C ILE A 80 -4.02 1.69 8.47
N ASN A 81 -4.92 2.13 9.37
CA ASN A 81 -5.78 1.22 10.10
C ASN A 81 -7.11 1.14 9.35
N PHE A 82 -7.38 -0.01 8.74
CA PHE A 82 -8.59 -0.19 7.92
C PHE A 82 -9.89 -0.13 8.73
N GLN A 83 -9.82 -0.30 10.03
CA GLN A 83 -11.01 -0.23 10.89
C GLN A 83 -11.36 1.22 11.27
N THR A 84 -10.35 2.03 11.54
CA THR A 84 -10.53 3.40 12.03
C THR A 84 -10.27 4.47 10.97
N CYS A 85 -9.72 4.10 9.82
CA CYS A 85 -9.28 5.02 8.75
C CYS A 85 -8.13 5.94 9.18
N GLU A 86 -7.48 5.65 10.28
CA GLU A 86 -6.37 6.47 10.79
C GLU A 86 -5.07 6.18 10.07
N ILE A 87 -4.30 7.24 9.81
CA ILE A 87 -2.97 7.15 9.20
C ILE A 87 -1.94 7.37 10.29
N THR A 88 -0.99 6.45 10.39
CA THR A 88 0.09 6.47 11.38
C THR A 88 1.43 6.61 10.67
N LEU A 89 2.25 7.53 11.14
CA LEU A 89 3.64 7.63 10.71
C LEU A 89 4.48 6.71 11.60
N VAL A 90 5.19 5.80 10.97
CA VAL A 90 6.10 4.87 11.66
C VAL A 90 7.50 5.21 11.19
N ALA A 91 8.36 5.64 12.10
CA ALA A 91 9.72 6.04 11.79
C ALA A 91 10.70 5.37 12.73
N SER A 92 11.91 5.15 12.24
CA SER A 92 13.01 4.60 13.03
C SER A 92 14.02 5.71 13.32
N GLU A 93 14.32 5.92 14.59
CA GLU A 93 15.37 6.83 15.05
C GLU A 93 16.69 6.07 15.21
N ALA A 94 17.22 5.62 14.12
CA ALA A 94 18.51 4.92 14.19
C ALA A 94 19.64 5.89 13.89
#